data_2d2eaa4af661e925c3874b2b660fadfe
#
_entry.id   2d2eaa4af661e925c3874b2b660fadfe
#
_cell.length_a   1.000
_cell.length_b   1.000
_cell.length_c   1.000
_cell.angle_alpha   90.00
_cell.angle_beta   90.00
_cell.angle_gamma   90.00
#
_symmetry.space_group_name_H-M   'P 1'
#
loop_
_entity.id
_entity.type
_entity.pdbx_description
1 polymer ?
#
loop_
_entity_poly.entity_id
_entity_poly.type
_entity_poly.pdbx_seq_one_letter_code
_entity_poly.pdbx_strand_id
1 'polypeptide(L)'
;RQMCIRDRPWTRWWWEGNAVRTTDLDTVMRKYQEANLGGLEITPIYGIHGYENRFKDFLSPEWVDLFLYTLQEAKQLGLGIDLANASGWPFGGPWVTPEDACKTLAYKTYQLKEGEQLGEPVRYKEEGFVRLAGHTPVKLDDLKEPVSANADLQTLALDQVRYKKELPLIIVTANSDKGECLDLTSKIKPDGTLDWTAPQGDWTICALFQGHHLSLIHI
;
A
#
# COMPACT_ATOMS: atom_id res chain seq x y z
N ARG A 1 -0.23 40.59 19.97
CA ARG A 1 0.50 39.30 19.80
C ARG A 1 1.14 39.32 18.42
N GLN A 2 2.41 39.72 18.34
CA GLN A 2 3.22 39.42 17.16
C GLN A 2 3.38 37.90 17.10
N MET A 3 2.65 37.27 16.18
CA MET A 3 3.03 35.93 15.76
C MET A 3 4.41 36.07 15.11
N CYS A 4 5.43 35.50 15.73
CA CYS A 4 6.76 35.41 15.16
C CYS A 4 6.67 34.48 13.95
N ILE A 5 6.42 35.03 12.77
CA ILE A 5 6.67 34.35 11.49
C ILE A 5 8.21 34.33 11.33
N ARG A 6 8.87 33.51 12.13
CA ARG A 6 10.28 33.17 11.96
C ARG A 6 10.45 31.76 11.39
N ASP A 7 9.35 31.12 11.05
CA ASP A 7 9.40 29.79 10.49
C ASP A 7 9.75 29.88 9.02
N ARG A 8 10.95 29.50 8.71
CA ARG A 8 11.39 29.34 7.33
C ARG A 8 10.62 28.14 6.72
N PRO A 9 10.25 28.17 5.41
CA PRO A 9 9.55 27.07 4.78
C PRO A 9 10.39 25.79 4.78
N TRP A 10 9.70 24.66 4.81
CA TRP A 10 10.29 23.35 4.67
C TRP A 10 9.95 22.76 3.32
N THR A 11 10.79 21.83 2.84
CA THR A 11 10.53 21.13 1.59
C THR A 11 10.79 19.65 1.73
N ARG A 12 10.15 18.87 0.86
CA ARG A 12 10.42 17.44 0.72
C ARG A 12 11.71 17.25 -0.07
N TRP A 13 12.51 16.27 0.39
CA TRP A 13 13.76 15.91 -0.24
C TRP A 13 13.77 14.44 -0.59
N TRP A 14 13.54 14.17 -1.87
CA TRP A 14 13.49 12.82 -2.39
C TRP A 14 14.88 12.20 -2.44
N TRP A 15 15.04 11.06 -1.76
CA TRP A 15 16.21 10.20 -1.89
C TRP A 15 15.86 9.03 -2.80
N GLU A 16 15.98 9.26 -4.11
CA GLU A 16 15.59 8.31 -5.15
C GLU A 16 16.56 7.12 -5.17
N GLY A 17 16.07 5.90 -4.86
CA GLY A 17 16.88 4.70 -4.65
C GLY A 17 17.88 4.84 -3.51
N ASN A 18 17.78 5.88 -2.70
CA ASN A 18 18.78 6.26 -1.71
C ASN A 18 20.19 6.41 -2.32
N ALA A 19 20.28 6.73 -3.61
CA ALA A 19 21.53 6.85 -4.38
C ALA A 19 22.29 8.14 -4.07
N VAL A 20 22.40 8.50 -2.80
CA VAL A 20 23.07 9.72 -2.31
C VAL A 20 24.49 9.44 -1.83
N ARG A 21 25.34 10.47 -1.93
CA ARG A 21 26.72 10.49 -1.41
C ARG A 21 26.90 11.72 -0.56
N THR A 22 27.83 11.70 0.37
CA THR A 22 28.14 12.84 1.27
C THR A 22 28.37 14.15 0.50
N THR A 23 29.13 14.10 -0.60
CA THR A 23 29.39 15.28 -1.46
C THR A 23 28.12 15.84 -2.10
N ASP A 24 27.16 14.99 -2.47
CA ASP A 24 25.89 15.41 -3.04
C ASP A 24 25.00 16.03 -1.95
N LEU A 25 24.99 15.41 -0.76
CA LEU A 25 24.24 15.88 0.40
C LEU A 25 24.71 17.29 0.82
N ASP A 26 26.02 17.52 0.93
CA ASP A 26 26.59 18.84 1.26
C ASP A 26 26.16 19.90 0.25
N THR A 27 26.32 19.60 -1.03
CA THR A 27 26.02 20.53 -2.11
C THR A 27 24.54 20.93 -2.09
N VAL A 28 23.67 19.96 -1.90
CA VAL A 28 22.21 20.19 -1.93
C VAL A 28 21.76 20.92 -0.67
N MET A 29 22.24 20.54 0.51
CA MET A 29 21.87 21.21 1.77
C MET A 29 22.30 22.67 1.81
N ARG A 30 23.51 22.99 1.30
CA ARG A 30 23.94 24.40 1.17
C ARG A 30 23.03 25.20 0.28
N LYS A 31 22.59 24.67 -0.86
CA LYS A 31 21.63 25.35 -1.74
C LYS A 31 20.28 25.57 -1.05
N TYR A 32 19.81 24.63 -0.25
CA TYR A 32 18.58 24.81 0.52
C TYR A 32 18.74 25.88 1.61
N GLN A 33 19.91 25.92 2.28
CA GLN A 33 20.22 26.98 3.23
C GLN A 33 20.25 28.34 2.55
N GLU A 34 20.94 28.46 1.40
CA GLU A 34 21.02 29.69 0.60
C GLU A 34 19.64 30.15 0.14
N ALA A 35 18.74 29.22 -0.17
CA ALA A 35 17.34 29.49 -0.48
C ALA A 35 16.49 29.85 0.75
N ASN A 36 17.09 29.97 1.92
CA ASN A 36 16.45 30.31 3.19
C ASN A 36 15.38 29.31 3.65
N LEU A 37 15.56 28.01 3.36
CA LEU A 37 14.72 26.96 3.93
C LEU A 37 15.02 26.73 5.41
N GLY A 38 14.00 26.33 6.17
CA GLY A 38 14.09 26.00 7.59
C GLY A 38 14.43 24.53 7.86
N GLY A 39 14.07 23.67 6.92
CA GLY A 39 14.30 22.23 7.07
C GLY A 39 13.86 21.43 5.86
N LEU A 40 14.13 20.14 5.93
CA LEU A 40 13.96 19.17 4.85
C LEU A 40 13.29 17.91 5.39
N GLU A 41 12.31 17.37 4.66
CA GLU A 41 11.74 16.04 4.91
C GLU A 41 12.41 15.05 3.98
N ILE A 42 13.29 14.20 4.51
CA ILE A 42 13.90 13.11 3.75
C ILE A 42 12.83 12.07 3.44
N THR A 43 12.65 11.80 2.15
CA THR A 43 11.69 10.80 1.67
C THR A 43 12.42 9.77 0.83
N PRO A 44 12.80 8.62 1.42
CA PRO A 44 13.34 7.49 0.68
C PRO A 44 12.28 6.96 -0.30
N ILE A 45 12.63 6.84 -1.58
CA ILE A 45 11.67 6.47 -2.63
C ILE A 45 12.35 5.56 -3.66
N TYR A 46 11.57 5.11 -4.65
CA TYR A 46 12.04 4.30 -5.78
C TYR A 46 13.31 4.87 -6.40
N GLY A 47 14.08 4.00 -7.05
CA GLY A 47 15.28 4.41 -7.75
C GLY A 47 15.03 5.09 -9.10
N ILE A 48 16.12 5.55 -9.71
CA ILE A 48 16.15 6.09 -11.06
C ILE A 48 16.75 5.03 -11.97
N HIS A 49 16.10 4.77 -13.09
CA HIS A 49 16.61 3.87 -14.13
C HIS A 49 18.01 4.28 -14.59
N GLY A 50 18.93 3.31 -14.66
CA GLY A 50 20.33 3.52 -15.05
C GLY A 50 21.27 3.89 -13.87
N TYR A 51 20.75 3.96 -12.64
CA TYR A 51 21.53 4.24 -11.42
C TYR A 51 21.43 3.13 -10.36
N GLU A 52 20.93 1.96 -10.74
CA GLU A 52 20.66 0.83 -9.83
C GLU A 52 21.89 0.39 -9.04
N ASN A 53 23.07 0.51 -9.63
CA ASN A 53 24.34 0.19 -8.98
C ASN A 53 24.69 1.14 -7.82
N ARG A 54 23.95 2.21 -7.63
CA ARG A 54 24.14 3.19 -6.54
C ARG A 54 23.05 3.11 -5.47
N PHE A 55 22.03 2.28 -5.69
CA PHE A 55 20.95 2.15 -4.73
C PHE A 55 21.44 1.58 -3.42
N LYS A 56 20.85 2.05 -2.34
CA LYS A 56 21.10 1.58 -0.99
C LYS A 56 19.79 1.14 -0.37
N ASP A 57 19.83 0.00 0.28
CA ASP A 57 18.66 -0.50 0.97
C ASP A 57 18.30 0.42 2.14
N PHE A 58 17.04 0.76 2.24
CA PHE A 58 16.51 1.55 3.34
C PHE A 58 16.80 0.87 4.67
N LEU A 59 17.31 1.66 5.63
CA LEU A 59 17.76 1.21 6.95
C LEU A 59 18.96 0.25 6.94
N SER A 60 19.65 0.03 5.82
CA SER A 60 20.94 -0.64 5.84
C SER A 60 21.98 0.17 6.64
N PRO A 61 23.07 -0.45 7.14
CA PRO A 61 24.13 0.29 7.84
C PRO A 61 24.65 1.49 7.04
N GLU A 62 24.89 1.30 5.75
CA GLU A 62 25.34 2.37 4.85
C GLU A 62 24.33 3.51 4.73
N TRP A 63 23.03 3.18 4.65
CA TRP A 63 21.98 4.18 4.64
C TRP A 63 21.91 4.95 5.95
N VAL A 64 22.05 4.26 7.09
CA VAL A 64 22.05 4.88 8.42
C VAL A 64 23.23 5.82 8.58
N ASP A 65 24.42 5.44 8.11
CA ASP A 65 25.61 6.30 8.15
C ASP A 65 25.40 7.60 7.36
N LEU A 66 24.81 7.52 6.16
CA LEU A 66 24.47 8.69 5.35
C LEU A 66 23.39 9.57 6.02
N PHE A 67 22.42 8.95 6.66
CA PHE A 67 21.40 9.67 7.40
C PHE A 67 22.00 10.43 8.60
N LEU A 68 22.84 9.76 9.39
CA LEU A 68 23.53 10.39 10.52
C LEU A 68 24.45 11.53 10.05
N TYR A 69 25.18 11.34 8.96
CA TYR A 69 25.94 12.39 8.32
C TYR A 69 25.06 13.59 7.96
N THR A 70 23.93 13.34 7.34
CA THR A 70 22.98 14.40 6.97
C THR A 70 22.47 15.18 8.18
N LEU A 71 22.17 14.49 9.29
CA LEU A 71 21.76 15.16 10.53
C LEU A 71 22.86 16.07 11.09
N GLN A 72 24.11 15.64 11.03
CA GLN A 72 25.24 16.42 11.52
C GLN A 72 25.45 17.71 10.69
N GLU A 73 25.48 17.58 9.37
CA GLU A 73 25.64 18.71 8.46
C GLU A 73 24.44 19.66 8.50
N ALA A 74 23.22 19.13 8.53
CA ALA A 74 22.03 19.96 8.67
C ALA A 74 22.06 20.82 9.93
N LYS A 75 22.52 20.24 11.05
CA LYS A 75 22.70 20.98 12.31
C LYS A 75 23.68 22.15 12.16
N GLN A 76 24.80 21.94 11.47
CA GLN A 76 25.79 23.00 11.22
C GLN A 76 25.21 24.13 10.33
N LEU A 77 24.35 23.76 9.40
CA LEU A 77 23.69 24.68 8.47
C LEU A 77 22.42 25.35 9.04
N GLY A 78 22.00 24.98 10.26
CA GLY A 78 20.79 25.46 10.88
C GLY A 78 19.51 25.03 10.14
N LEU A 79 19.54 23.84 9.54
CA LEU A 79 18.39 23.17 8.89
C LEU A 79 17.80 22.13 9.84
N GLY A 80 16.48 22.05 9.91
CA GLY A 80 15.78 20.91 10.52
C GLY A 80 15.71 19.72 9.58
N ILE A 81 15.64 18.51 10.12
CA ILE A 81 15.43 17.29 9.34
C ILE A 81 14.25 16.52 9.89
N ASP A 82 13.29 16.26 9.02
CA ASP A 82 12.24 15.27 9.20
C ASP A 82 12.52 14.05 8.31
N LEU A 83 12.00 12.91 8.70
CA LEU A 83 12.06 11.67 7.94
C LEU A 83 10.67 11.15 7.69
N ALA A 84 10.35 10.82 6.44
CA ALA A 84 9.15 10.06 6.13
C ALA A 84 9.16 8.71 6.87
N ASN A 85 8.00 8.28 7.36
CA ASN A 85 7.88 7.14 8.28
C ASN A 85 8.39 5.81 7.72
N ALA A 86 8.52 5.69 6.41
CA ALA A 86 9.03 4.49 5.74
C ALA A 86 9.51 4.82 4.33
N SER A 87 10.02 3.82 3.62
CA SER A 87 10.42 3.93 2.22
C SER A 87 9.21 3.72 1.28
N GLY A 88 9.28 4.35 0.10
CA GLY A 88 8.24 4.27 -0.94
C GLY A 88 7.15 5.34 -0.81
N TRP A 89 6.32 5.46 -1.87
CA TRP A 89 5.18 6.37 -1.88
C TRP A 89 4.03 5.76 -2.70
N PRO A 90 2.99 5.23 -2.05
CA PRO A 90 2.79 5.07 -0.59
C PRO A 90 3.86 4.20 0.07
N PHE A 91 3.99 4.30 1.39
CA PHE A 91 5.00 3.56 2.15
C PHE A 91 4.84 2.05 1.98
N GLY A 92 5.93 1.39 1.63
CA GLY A 92 5.99 -0.04 1.38
C GLY A 92 6.64 -0.35 0.04
N GLY A 93 6.64 -1.64 -0.33
CA GLY A 93 7.24 -2.11 -1.55
C GLY A 93 7.27 -3.64 -1.64
N PRO A 94 8.03 -4.20 -2.59
CA PRO A 94 8.08 -5.65 -2.81
C PRO A 94 8.56 -6.47 -1.62
N TRP A 95 9.23 -5.85 -0.67
CA TRP A 95 9.72 -6.49 0.58
C TRP A 95 8.66 -6.62 1.66
N VAL A 96 7.49 -6.00 1.51
CA VAL A 96 6.40 -6.09 2.49
C VAL A 96 5.79 -7.48 2.41
N THR A 97 5.85 -8.22 3.52
CA THR A 97 5.25 -9.55 3.60
C THR A 97 3.73 -9.47 3.74
N PRO A 98 2.97 -10.53 3.41
CA PRO A 98 1.52 -10.56 3.64
C PRO A 98 1.13 -10.32 5.10
N GLU A 99 1.98 -10.69 6.06
CA GLU A 99 1.76 -10.48 7.50
C GLU A 99 1.83 -9.00 7.86
N ASP A 100 2.80 -8.29 7.30
CA ASP A 100 3.06 -6.86 7.56
C ASP A 100 2.23 -5.94 6.68
N ALA A 101 1.73 -6.46 5.56
CA ALA A 101 0.97 -5.69 4.60
C ALA A 101 -0.34 -5.14 5.18
N CYS A 102 -0.72 -3.96 4.72
CA CYS A 102 -2.03 -3.41 5.01
C CYS A 102 -3.13 -4.35 4.50
N LYS A 103 -4.06 -4.71 5.38
CA LYS A 103 -5.17 -5.62 5.07
C LYS A 103 -6.32 -4.87 4.43
N THR A 104 -6.98 -5.52 3.50
CA THR A 104 -8.24 -5.06 2.90
C THR A 104 -9.32 -6.09 3.14
N LEU A 105 -10.54 -5.62 3.25
CA LEU A 105 -11.71 -6.46 3.44
C LEU A 105 -12.56 -6.45 2.17
N ALA A 106 -12.86 -7.63 1.66
CA ALA A 106 -13.89 -7.85 0.65
C ALA A 106 -15.01 -8.69 1.25
N TYR A 107 -16.20 -8.55 0.73
CA TYR A 107 -17.35 -9.31 1.23
C TYR A 107 -18.30 -9.71 0.12
N LYS A 108 -19.05 -10.79 0.37
CA LYS A 108 -20.24 -11.20 -0.40
C LYS A 108 -21.40 -11.43 0.54
N THR A 109 -22.59 -11.15 0.07
CA THR A 109 -23.82 -11.45 0.77
C THR A 109 -24.73 -12.33 -0.08
N TYR A 110 -25.42 -13.26 0.58
CA TYR A 110 -26.41 -14.15 -0.05
C TYR A 110 -27.68 -14.14 0.77
N GLN A 111 -28.82 -14.28 0.11
CA GLN A 111 -30.12 -14.37 0.77
C GLN A 111 -30.63 -15.81 0.68
N LEU A 112 -31.05 -16.38 1.80
CA LEU A 112 -31.60 -17.70 1.89
C LEU A 112 -32.95 -17.64 2.64
N LYS A 113 -33.91 -18.37 2.16
CA LYS A 113 -35.19 -18.59 2.84
C LYS A 113 -35.15 -19.90 3.60
N GLU A 114 -36.16 -20.08 4.48
CA GLU A 114 -36.37 -21.35 5.19
C GLU A 114 -36.24 -22.56 4.27
N GLY A 115 -35.39 -23.52 4.69
CA GLY A 115 -35.15 -24.77 3.97
C GLY A 115 -34.18 -24.67 2.80
N GLU A 116 -33.73 -23.49 2.44
CA GLU A 116 -32.76 -23.30 1.34
C GLU A 116 -31.32 -23.57 1.77
N GLN A 117 -30.54 -24.00 0.80
CA GLN A 117 -29.07 -24.12 0.88
C GLN A 117 -28.43 -23.22 -0.16
N LEU A 118 -27.24 -22.72 0.13
CA LEU A 118 -26.49 -21.92 -0.85
C LEU A 118 -26.03 -22.82 -2.02
N GLY A 119 -26.50 -22.50 -3.22
CA GLY A 119 -26.23 -23.28 -4.43
C GLY A 119 -24.89 -22.97 -5.12
N GLU A 120 -24.09 -22.04 -4.58
CA GLU A 120 -22.79 -21.67 -5.12
C GLU A 120 -21.70 -21.71 -4.04
N PRO A 121 -20.41 -21.91 -4.42
CA PRO A 121 -19.31 -21.88 -3.47
C PRO A 121 -19.11 -20.48 -2.89
N VAL A 122 -18.79 -20.39 -1.59
CA VAL A 122 -18.41 -19.17 -0.89
C VAL A 122 -16.96 -18.82 -1.25
N ARG A 123 -16.78 -18.09 -2.32
CA ARG A 123 -15.47 -17.69 -2.85
C ARG A 123 -15.52 -16.23 -3.34
N TYR A 124 -14.39 -15.56 -3.24
CA TYR A 124 -14.20 -14.21 -3.77
C TYR A 124 -12.97 -14.16 -4.67
N LYS A 125 -13.18 -13.80 -5.92
CA LYS A 125 -12.12 -13.52 -6.88
C LYS A 125 -12.00 -12.01 -7.02
N GLU A 126 -10.82 -11.51 -6.65
CA GLU A 126 -10.46 -10.12 -6.93
C GLU A 126 -10.16 -9.96 -8.41
N GLU A 127 -10.83 -9.00 -9.05
CA GLU A 127 -10.59 -8.69 -10.46
C GLU A 127 -9.24 -7.98 -10.65
N GLY A 128 -8.57 -8.33 -11.75
CA GLY A 128 -7.36 -7.64 -12.15
C GLY A 128 -7.65 -6.23 -12.66
N PHE A 129 -6.82 -5.28 -12.31
CA PHE A 129 -6.90 -3.93 -12.86
C PHE A 129 -5.52 -3.27 -12.96
N VAL A 130 -5.45 -2.23 -13.79
CA VAL A 130 -4.31 -1.29 -13.83
C VAL A 130 -4.81 0.06 -13.36
N ARG A 131 -4.11 0.66 -12.43
CA ARG A 131 -4.36 2.05 -12.03
C ARG A 131 -3.56 2.97 -12.96
N LEU A 132 -4.26 3.78 -13.71
CA LEU A 132 -3.66 4.88 -14.44
C LEU A 132 -3.61 6.10 -13.52
N ALA A 133 -2.47 6.79 -13.48
CA ALA A 133 -2.28 7.94 -12.59
C ALA A 133 -3.40 8.99 -12.79
N GLY A 134 -4.10 9.34 -11.70
CA GLY A 134 -5.18 10.32 -11.72
C GLY A 134 -6.52 9.84 -12.32
N HIS A 135 -6.67 8.56 -12.66
CA HIS A 135 -7.84 8.05 -13.34
C HIS A 135 -8.47 6.83 -12.65
N THR A 136 -9.68 6.51 -13.06
CA THR A 136 -10.41 5.31 -12.64
C THR A 136 -9.63 4.04 -13.01
N PRO A 137 -9.59 3.03 -12.15
CA PRO A 137 -8.99 1.74 -12.48
C PRO A 137 -9.63 1.13 -13.73
N VAL A 138 -8.81 0.62 -14.63
CA VAL A 138 -9.22 -0.08 -15.85
C VAL A 138 -9.01 -1.57 -15.64
N LYS A 139 -9.95 -2.40 -16.09
CA LYS A 139 -9.79 -3.86 -16.00
C LYS A 139 -8.58 -4.30 -16.81
N LEU A 140 -7.80 -5.21 -16.24
CA LEU A 140 -6.61 -5.72 -16.91
C LEU A 140 -6.94 -6.37 -18.27
N ASP A 141 -8.07 -7.07 -18.35
CA ASP A 141 -8.53 -7.75 -19.57
C ASP A 141 -8.97 -6.77 -20.69
N ASP A 142 -9.33 -5.54 -20.31
CA ASP A 142 -9.74 -4.49 -21.26
C ASP A 142 -8.53 -3.78 -21.91
N LEU A 143 -7.32 -4.02 -21.36
CA LEU A 143 -6.09 -3.41 -21.84
C LEU A 143 -5.46 -4.30 -22.91
N LYS A 144 -5.52 -3.87 -24.17
CA LYS A 144 -4.88 -4.58 -25.28
C LYS A 144 -3.35 -4.47 -25.22
N GLU A 145 -2.84 -3.33 -24.78
CA GLU A 145 -1.42 -3.01 -24.67
C GLU A 145 -1.19 -2.04 -23.52
N PRO A 146 -1.25 -2.54 -22.27
CA PRO A 146 -1.17 -1.68 -21.10
C PRO A 146 0.19 -1.09 -20.91
N VAL A 147 0.68 -0.11 -21.43
CA VAL A 147 2.03 0.49 -21.29
C VAL A 147 3.00 0.04 -22.41
N SER A 148 2.48 -0.39 -23.56
CA SER A 148 3.31 -0.89 -24.66
C SER A 148 4.24 0.15 -25.28
N ALA A 149 3.91 1.44 -25.13
CA ALA A 149 4.69 2.50 -25.76
C ALA A 149 6.07 2.74 -25.12
N ASN A 150 6.29 2.24 -23.90
CA ASN A 150 7.56 2.43 -23.18
C ASN A 150 7.81 1.30 -22.19
N ALA A 151 8.78 0.44 -22.49
CA ALA A 151 9.16 -0.70 -21.65
C ALA A 151 9.64 -0.27 -20.25
N ASP A 152 10.26 0.90 -20.14
CA ASP A 152 10.73 1.43 -18.86
C ASP A 152 9.56 1.80 -17.95
N LEU A 153 8.48 2.33 -18.51
CA LEU A 153 7.25 2.61 -17.76
C LEU A 153 6.54 1.35 -17.29
N GLN A 154 6.64 0.24 -18.05
CA GLN A 154 6.07 -1.05 -17.59
C GLN A 154 6.76 -1.53 -16.33
N THR A 155 8.06 -1.42 -16.24
CA THR A 155 8.84 -1.80 -15.06
C THR A 155 8.48 -0.94 -13.85
N LEU A 156 8.27 0.35 -14.05
CA LEU A 156 7.88 1.30 -12.99
C LEU A 156 6.41 1.18 -12.56
N ALA A 157 5.55 0.64 -13.43
CA ALA A 157 4.10 0.53 -13.18
C ALA A 157 3.68 -0.80 -12.52
N LEU A 158 4.60 -1.72 -12.22
CA LEU A 158 4.28 -3.04 -11.66
C LEU A 158 3.53 -2.97 -10.32
N ASP A 159 3.78 -1.98 -9.51
CA ASP A 159 3.08 -1.73 -8.25
C ASP A 159 1.62 -1.28 -8.44
N GLN A 160 1.29 -0.79 -9.61
CA GLN A 160 -0.05 -0.33 -9.98
C GLN A 160 -0.88 -1.40 -10.70
N VAL A 161 -0.30 -2.55 -10.99
CA VAL A 161 -0.99 -3.67 -11.61
C VAL A 161 -1.48 -4.64 -10.54
N ARG A 162 -2.77 -4.94 -10.57
CA ARG A 162 -3.41 -5.96 -9.74
C ARG A 162 -3.80 -7.13 -10.63
N TYR A 163 -3.32 -8.31 -10.28
CA TYR A 163 -3.67 -9.55 -10.98
C TYR A 163 -4.88 -10.21 -10.31
N LYS A 164 -5.66 -10.95 -11.11
CA LYS A 164 -6.74 -11.78 -10.59
C LYS A 164 -6.21 -12.76 -9.56
N LYS A 165 -6.85 -12.80 -8.41
CA LYS A 165 -6.52 -13.75 -7.34
C LYS A 165 -7.77 -14.10 -6.54
N GLU A 166 -7.78 -15.30 -5.97
CA GLU A 166 -8.79 -15.70 -4.99
C GLU A 166 -8.35 -15.22 -3.61
N LEU A 167 -9.23 -14.53 -2.90
CA LEU A 167 -8.95 -14.04 -1.55
C LEU A 167 -9.30 -15.10 -0.51
N PRO A 168 -8.47 -15.26 0.54
CA PRO A 168 -8.75 -16.15 1.64
C PRO A 168 -10.02 -15.71 2.39
N LEU A 169 -10.87 -16.68 2.67
CA LEU A 169 -12.05 -16.51 3.52
C LEU A 169 -11.62 -16.34 4.98
N ILE A 170 -12.20 -15.36 5.66
CA ILE A 170 -11.95 -15.10 7.09
C ILE A 170 -13.09 -15.67 7.93
N ILE A 171 -14.32 -15.29 7.59
CA ILE A 171 -15.50 -15.62 8.38
C ILE A 171 -16.74 -15.69 7.49
N VAL A 172 -17.66 -16.57 7.84
CA VAL A 172 -19.02 -16.60 7.30
C VAL A 172 -20.01 -16.51 8.45
N THR A 173 -20.92 -15.55 8.36
CA THR A 173 -22.01 -15.41 9.33
C THR A 173 -23.37 -15.53 8.64
N ALA A 174 -24.34 -16.09 9.36
CA ALA A 174 -25.74 -16.05 8.99
C ALA A 174 -26.49 -15.14 9.97
N ASN A 175 -27.23 -14.19 9.42
CA ASN A 175 -27.99 -13.22 10.20
C ASN A 175 -29.47 -13.34 9.85
N SER A 176 -30.32 -13.64 10.84
CA SER A 176 -31.77 -13.74 10.63
C SER A 176 -32.45 -12.37 10.65
N ASP A 177 -33.63 -12.30 10.07
CA ASP A 177 -34.56 -11.16 10.16
C ASP A 177 -35.01 -10.85 11.61
N LYS A 178 -34.86 -11.83 12.53
CA LYS A 178 -35.16 -11.71 13.95
C LYS A 178 -33.95 -11.28 14.83
N GLY A 179 -32.81 -11.02 14.22
CA GLY A 179 -31.61 -10.53 14.93
C GLY A 179 -30.71 -11.64 15.48
N GLU A 180 -30.92 -12.92 15.09
CA GLU A 180 -29.98 -13.99 15.38
C GLU A 180 -28.75 -13.87 14.48
N CYS A 181 -27.57 -14.14 15.05
CA CYS A 181 -26.30 -14.19 14.31
C CYS A 181 -25.57 -15.49 14.62
N LEU A 182 -25.27 -16.28 13.60
CA LEU A 182 -24.58 -17.56 13.69
C LEU A 182 -23.25 -17.50 12.96
N ASP A 183 -22.19 -18.02 13.57
CA ASP A 183 -20.92 -18.26 12.87
C ASP A 183 -20.97 -19.59 12.13
N LEU A 184 -20.88 -19.52 10.81
CA LEU A 184 -20.90 -20.68 9.91
C LEU A 184 -19.55 -20.99 9.30
N THR A 185 -18.46 -20.36 9.76
CA THR A 185 -17.13 -20.52 9.17
C THR A 185 -16.68 -21.96 9.14
N SER A 186 -16.94 -22.72 10.21
CA SER A 186 -16.62 -24.15 10.30
C SER A 186 -17.50 -25.05 9.42
N LYS A 187 -18.56 -24.53 8.83
CA LYS A 187 -19.47 -25.24 7.91
C LYS A 187 -19.02 -25.11 6.44
N ILE A 188 -17.97 -24.35 6.16
CA ILE A 188 -17.40 -24.25 4.82
C ILE A 188 -16.48 -25.43 4.56
N LYS A 189 -16.81 -26.20 3.52
CA LYS A 189 -15.98 -27.31 3.04
C LYS A 189 -14.77 -26.80 2.23
N PRO A 190 -13.74 -27.63 2.01
CA PRO A 190 -12.55 -27.22 1.23
C PRO A 190 -12.85 -26.76 -0.20
N ASP A 191 -13.94 -27.22 -0.78
CA ASP A 191 -14.42 -26.83 -2.11
C ASP A 191 -15.16 -25.48 -2.11
N GLY A 192 -15.35 -24.87 -0.92
CA GLY A 192 -16.10 -23.64 -0.71
C GLY A 192 -17.60 -23.82 -0.49
N THR A 193 -18.10 -25.04 -0.52
CA THR A 193 -19.54 -25.32 -0.28
C THR A 193 -19.90 -25.02 1.17
N LEU A 194 -21.00 -24.29 1.38
CA LEU A 194 -21.57 -24.09 2.71
C LEU A 194 -22.50 -25.25 3.07
N ASP A 195 -22.09 -26.07 4.02
CA ASP A 195 -22.88 -27.21 4.55
C ASP A 195 -23.83 -26.74 5.64
N TRP A 196 -24.84 -26.03 5.24
CA TRP A 196 -25.87 -25.47 6.13
C TRP A 196 -27.17 -25.23 5.39
N THR A 197 -28.28 -25.55 6.05
CA THR A 197 -29.63 -25.27 5.57
C THR A 197 -30.26 -24.21 6.44
N ALA A 198 -30.84 -23.19 5.82
CA ALA A 198 -31.46 -22.06 6.52
C ALA A 198 -32.64 -22.54 7.38
N PRO A 199 -32.65 -22.28 8.70
CA PRO A 199 -33.77 -22.51 9.57
C PRO A 199 -34.98 -21.62 9.20
N GLN A 200 -36.04 -21.71 9.99
CA GLN A 200 -37.24 -20.88 9.82
C GLN A 200 -36.91 -19.39 9.79
N GLY A 201 -37.43 -18.67 8.79
CA GLY A 201 -37.24 -17.23 8.58
C GLY A 201 -36.35 -16.91 7.38
N ASP A 202 -36.09 -15.62 7.19
CA ASP A 202 -35.18 -15.11 6.16
C ASP A 202 -33.79 -14.88 6.73
N TRP A 203 -32.78 -15.34 5.98
CA TRP A 203 -31.40 -15.30 6.43
C TRP A 203 -30.50 -14.57 5.42
N THR A 204 -29.66 -13.69 5.93
CA THR A 204 -28.59 -13.07 5.16
C THR A 204 -27.25 -13.70 5.54
N ILE A 205 -26.61 -14.37 4.59
CA ILE A 205 -25.26 -14.89 4.75
C ILE A 205 -24.29 -13.79 4.37
N CYS A 206 -23.33 -13.50 5.26
CA CYS A 206 -22.24 -12.56 5.01
C CYS A 206 -20.92 -13.33 5.05
N ALA A 207 -20.19 -13.34 3.94
CA ALA A 207 -18.87 -13.93 3.83
C ALA A 207 -17.83 -12.82 3.69
N LEU A 208 -16.81 -12.80 4.57
CA LEU A 208 -15.74 -11.82 4.58
C LEU A 208 -14.42 -12.45 4.13
N PHE A 209 -13.70 -11.76 3.28
CA PHE A 209 -12.44 -12.21 2.67
C PHE A 209 -11.35 -11.16 2.89
N GLN A 210 -10.13 -11.62 3.12
CA GLN A 210 -8.99 -10.74 3.35
C GLN A 210 -8.12 -10.62 2.10
N GLY A 211 -7.93 -9.40 1.63
CA GLY A 211 -6.86 -9.03 0.74
C GLY A 211 -5.71 -8.35 1.47
N HIS A 212 -4.65 -8.07 0.75
CA HIS A 212 -3.55 -7.25 1.24
C HIS A 212 -2.94 -6.44 0.10
N HIS A 213 -2.28 -5.34 0.45
CA HIS A 213 -1.51 -4.50 -0.45
C HIS A 213 -0.03 -4.59 -0.08
N LEU A 214 0.85 -4.36 -1.06
CA LEU A 214 2.29 -4.21 -0.82
C LEU A 214 2.62 -2.83 -0.21
N SER A 215 1.76 -2.35 0.66
CA SER A 215 1.91 -1.09 1.38
C SER A 215 1.79 -1.34 2.88
N LEU A 216 2.53 -0.57 3.68
CA LEU A 216 2.46 -0.59 5.15
C LEU A 216 1.31 0.26 5.68
N ILE A 217 0.69 1.08 4.83
CA ILE A 217 -0.43 1.92 5.20
C ILE A 217 -1.59 1.74 4.22
N HIS A 218 -2.80 1.91 4.74
CA HIS A 218 -4.01 1.97 3.92
C HIS A 218 -4.20 3.39 3.39
N ILE A 219 -4.29 3.50 2.07
CA ILE A 219 -4.54 4.77 1.39
C ILE A 219 -5.89 4.72 0.70
#